data_d00ffd10df52c101f37e7f739f48e89e
#
_entry.id   d00ffd10df52c101f37e7f739f48e89e
#
_cell.length_a   1.000
_cell.length_b   1.000
_cell.length_c   1.000
_cell.angle_alpha   90.00
_cell.angle_beta   90.00
_cell.angle_gamma   90.00
#
_symmetry.space_group_name_H-M   'P 1'
#
loop_
_entity.id
_entity.type
_entity.pdbx_description
1 polymer ?
#
loop_
_entity_poly.entity_id
_entity_poly.type
_entity_poly.pdbx_seq_one_letter_code
_entity_poly.pdbx_strand_id
1 'polypeptide(L)'
;MANDNRRRPPHGHDPEQARREATRAREARQKQSGSASRNSRSHSTGTRRNDISKKSRYYQVRRQKMFLAAGGILIILILVIIFSARACISSRKAAEAAALQKAQEEEAAKKAKEEAAAVKDPVSLTLSVVGDCTLGTDETFDYDTSLNACYDNNGKDYFFKNVKSIFEADDLTIANFEGTLTDSDAREDKTFAFKAPAEYAQILTSGSVEAVNTANNHSHDYGEQSYTDTLTALDNAGITHFGYDDTAVMDIKGIKVGLVGIYELKDHL
;
A
#
# COMPACT_ATOMS: atom_id res chain seq x y z
N MET A 1 7.73 44.45 10.61
CA MET A 1 7.46 44.88 9.23
C MET A 1 8.22 43.95 8.30
N ALA A 2 7.57 42.96 7.75
CA ALA A 2 7.96 42.23 6.53
C ALA A 2 6.76 41.44 6.05
N ASN A 3 6.33 41.74 4.85
CA ASN A 3 5.10 41.40 4.19
C ASN A 3 5.28 40.05 3.49
N ASP A 4 4.56 39.00 3.90
CA ASP A 4 4.56 37.70 3.23
C ASP A 4 3.38 37.62 2.24
N ASN A 5 3.70 37.81 0.98
CA ASN A 5 2.78 37.83 -0.16
C ASN A 5 2.76 36.48 -0.86
N ARG A 6 2.02 35.50 -0.32
CA ARG A 6 1.80 34.21 -1.00
C ARG A 6 0.69 34.35 -2.04
N ARG A 7 1.08 34.34 -3.31
CA ARG A 7 0.19 34.24 -4.47
C ARG A 7 -0.43 32.83 -4.56
N ARG A 8 -1.77 32.81 -4.62
CA ARG A 8 -2.53 31.61 -4.96
C ARG A 8 -2.43 31.32 -6.48
N PRO A 9 -2.42 30.05 -6.92
CA PRO A 9 -2.49 29.70 -8.34
C PRO A 9 -3.91 29.91 -8.91
N PRO A 10 -4.05 30.15 -10.22
CA PRO A 10 -5.33 30.43 -10.87
C PRO A 10 -6.20 29.17 -10.99
N HIS A 11 -7.51 29.37 -10.85
CA HIS A 11 -8.56 28.37 -10.96
C HIS A 11 -8.55 27.65 -12.33
N GLY A 12 -8.59 26.34 -12.32
CA GLY A 12 -8.76 25.49 -13.48
C GLY A 12 -10.17 25.63 -14.08
N HIS A 13 -10.25 25.73 -15.42
CA HIS A 13 -11.49 25.70 -16.18
C HIS A 13 -12.14 24.31 -16.08
N ASP A 14 -13.39 24.28 -15.66
CA ASP A 14 -14.21 23.09 -15.61
C ASP A 14 -14.60 22.63 -17.03
N PRO A 15 -14.19 21.44 -17.49
CA PRO A 15 -14.47 20.93 -18.84
C PRO A 15 -15.97 20.63 -19.08
N GLU A 16 -16.76 20.55 -18.02
CA GLU A 16 -18.20 20.31 -18.13
C GLU A 16 -18.98 21.56 -18.56
N GLN A 17 -18.49 22.74 -18.16
CA GLN A 17 -19.09 24.01 -18.55
C GLN A 17 -18.90 24.29 -20.05
N ALA A 18 -17.75 23.98 -20.62
CA ALA A 18 -17.49 24.09 -22.07
C ALA A 18 -18.36 23.16 -22.92
N ARG A 19 -18.72 21.98 -22.41
CA ARG A 19 -19.63 21.06 -23.11
C ARG A 19 -21.07 21.55 -23.14
N ARG A 20 -21.52 22.20 -22.08
CA ARG A 20 -22.91 22.78 -22.01
C ARG A 20 -23.11 23.98 -22.93
N GLU A 21 -22.08 24.80 -23.13
CA GLU A 21 -22.14 25.92 -24.05
C GLU A 21 -22.12 25.48 -25.51
N ALA A 22 -21.36 24.44 -25.88
CA ALA A 22 -21.34 23.89 -27.23
C ALA A 22 -22.68 23.26 -27.64
N THR A 23 -23.42 22.67 -26.71
CA THR A 23 -24.74 22.08 -26.98
C THR A 23 -25.79 23.15 -27.23
N ARG A 24 -25.79 24.24 -26.46
CA ARG A 24 -26.69 25.38 -26.65
C ARG A 24 -26.46 26.12 -27.98
N ALA A 25 -25.23 26.22 -28.45
CA ALA A 25 -24.90 26.85 -29.72
C ALA A 25 -25.37 26.02 -30.94
N ARG A 26 -25.46 24.69 -30.82
CA ARG A 26 -26.03 23.80 -31.87
C ARG A 26 -27.54 23.91 -32.00
N GLU A 27 -28.26 24.02 -30.89
CA GLU A 27 -29.74 24.15 -30.91
C GLU A 27 -30.20 25.50 -31.46
N ALA A 28 -29.42 26.57 -31.26
CA ALA A 28 -29.74 27.89 -31.78
C ALA A 28 -29.63 28.00 -33.32
N ARG A 29 -28.73 27.21 -33.95
CA ARG A 29 -28.54 27.19 -35.42
C ARG A 29 -29.65 26.43 -36.16
N GLN A 30 -30.38 25.53 -35.51
CA GLN A 30 -31.40 24.70 -36.13
C GLN A 30 -32.77 25.39 -36.23
N LYS A 31 -32.96 26.54 -35.57
CA LYS A 31 -34.24 27.31 -35.59
C LYS A 31 -34.31 28.42 -36.60
N GLN A 32 -33.28 28.65 -37.43
CA GLN A 32 -33.24 29.77 -38.39
C GLN A 32 -33.38 29.43 -39.86
N SER A 33 -33.68 28.18 -40.22
CA SER A 33 -33.90 27.81 -41.63
C SER A 33 -35.30 27.29 -41.87
N GLY A 34 -36.24 28.18 -41.86
CA GLY A 34 -37.60 27.80 -42.20
C GLY A 34 -38.52 29.01 -42.30
N SER A 35 -38.45 29.79 -43.39
CA SER A 35 -39.59 30.63 -43.85
C SER A 35 -39.24 31.36 -45.13
N ALA A 36 -40.17 31.28 -46.04
CA ALA A 36 -40.44 32.10 -47.23
C ALA A 36 -40.21 31.33 -48.53
N SER A 37 -41.12 31.25 -49.47
CA SER A 37 -42.00 32.25 -50.05
C SER A 37 -42.94 31.63 -51.07
N ARG A 38 -44.23 32.00 -51.07
CA ARG A 38 -45.14 32.65 -52.05
C ARG A 38 -45.23 32.08 -53.47
N ASN A 39 -46.42 31.59 -53.73
CA ASN A 39 -47.50 31.99 -54.68
C ASN A 39 -47.13 32.53 -56.06
N SER A 40 -47.56 31.84 -57.11
CA SER A 40 -48.28 32.47 -58.23
C SER A 40 -49.12 31.45 -59.01
N ARG A 41 -50.31 31.88 -59.30
CA ARG A 41 -51.37 31.22 -60.19
C ARG A 41 -50.98 31.34 -61.65
N SER A 42 -51.29 30.33 -62.45
CA SER A 42 -51.96 30.58 -63.77
C SER A 42 -52.73 29.33 -64.22
N HIS A 43 -53.88 29.62 -64.84
CA HIS A 43 -54.83 28.72 -65.42
C HIS A 43 -54.29 28.09 -66.73
N SER A 44 -54.63 26.85 -67.08
CA SER A 44 -55.61 26.51 -68.14
C SER A 44 -55.48 25.02 -68.54
N THR A 45 -56.69 24.43 -68.71
CA THR A 45 -57.18 23.45 -69.70
C THR A 45 -56.26 22.29 -70.14
N GLY A 46 -56.67 21.05 -69.81
CA GLY A 46 -56.10 19.85 -70.44
C GLY A 46 -56.59 18.54 -69.81
N THR A 47 -57.88 18.27 -69.95
CA THR A 47 -58.52 17.02 -69.54
C THR A 47 -58.03 15.88 -70.45
N ARG A 48 -57.66 14.74 -69.92
CA ARG A 48 -57.36 13.40 -70.48
C ARG A 48 -55.94 12.88 -70.59
N ARG A 49 -54.93 13.58 -70.14
CA ARG A 49 -53.58 12.96 -70.00
C ARG A 49 -53.19 12.61 -68.58
N ASN A 50 -54.00 12.90 -67.57
CA ASN A 50 -53.61 12.83 -66.15
C ASN A 50 -53.82 11.47 -65.49
N ASP A 51 -54.50 10.49 -66.12
CA ASP A 51 -54.81 9.23 -65.40
C ASP A 51 -53.66 8.15 -65.49
N ILE A 52 -52.92 8.13 -66.61
CA ILE A 52 -51.85 7.21 -66.85
C ILE A 52 -50.61 7.64 -65.99
N SER A 53 -50.40 8.94 -65.86
CA SER A 53 -49.29 9.48 -65.08
C SER A 53 -49.44 9.28 -63.55
N LYS A 54 -50.66 9.33 -63.04
CA LYS A 54 -50.98 9.07 -61.62
C LYS A 54 -50.80 7.60 -61.27
N LYS A 55 -51.23 6.67 -62.12
CA LYS A 55 -50.99 5.23 -61.92
C LYS A 55 -49.50 4.91 -61.96
N SER A 56 -48.68 5.45 -62.86
CA SER A 56 -47.25 5.28 -62.96
C SER A 56 -46.53 5.80 -61.71
N ARG A 57 -46.88 7.01 -61.24
CA ARG A 57 -46.31 7.57 -60.00
C ARG A 57 -46.67 6.74 -58.74
N TYR A 58 -47.94 6.23 -58.69
CA TYR A 58 -48.36 5.38 -57.57
C TYR A 58 -47.50 4.09 -57.48
N TYR A 59 -47.27 3.42 -58.64
CA TYR A 59 -46.43 2.22 -58.68
C TYR A 59 -44.95 2.53 -58.35
N GLN A 60 -44.42 3.67 -58.80
CA GLN A 60 -43.06 4.09 -58.47
C GLN A 60 -42.89 4.37 -56.95
N VAL A 61 -43.81 5.11 -56.35
CA VAL A 61 -43.79 5.43 -54.93
C VAL A 61 -43.96 4.14 -54.09
N ARG A 62 -44.88 3.24 -54.51
CA ARG A 62 -45.03 1.94 -53.80
C ARG A 62 -43.80 1.08 -53.90
N ARG A 63 -43.12 1.06 -55.05
CA ARG A 63 -41.85 0.32 -55.26
C ARG A 63 -40.75 0.93 -54.45
N GLN A 64 -40.59 2.25 -54.36
CA GLN A 64 -39.61 2.91 -53.48
C GLN A 64 -39.87 2.60 -52.01
N LYS A 65 -41.10 2.65 -51.54
CA LYS A 65 -41.46 2.27 -50.18
C LYS A 65 -41.12 0.82 -49.86
N MET A 66 -41.36 -0.10 -50.82
CA MET A 66 -41.00 -1.50 -50.67
C MET A 66 -39.48 -1.71 -50.59
N PHE A 67 -38.68 -0.99 -51.41
CA PHE A 67 -37.21 -1.06 -51.35
C PHE A 67 -36.68 -0.45 -50.06
N LEU A 68 -37.23 0.65 -49.56
CA LEU A 68 -36.87 1.24 -48.28
C LEU A 68 -37.22 0.30 -47.11
N ALA A 69 -38.38 -0.35 -47.15
CA ALA A 69 -38.77 -1.34 -46.13
C ALA A 69 -37.87 -2.58 -46.17
N ALA A 70 -37.56 -3.11 -47.36
CA ALA A 70 -36.65 -4.24 -47.53
C ALA A 70 -35.22 -3.90 -47.07
N GLY A 71 -34.74 -2.68 -47.40
CA GLY A 71 -33.45 -2.18 -46.93
C GLY A 71 -33.40 -2.03 -45.41
N GLY A 72 -34.47 -1.51 -44.80
CA GLY A 72 -34.60 -1.41 -43.34
C GLY A 72 -34.56 -2.79 -42.63
N ILE A 73 -35.31 -3.75 -43.20
CA ILE A 73 -35.29 -5.13 -42.67
C ILE A 73 -33.87 -5.76 -42.77
N LEU A 74 -33.22 -5.56 -43.91
CA LEU A 74 -31.84 -6.07 -44.10
C LEU A 74 -30.85 -5.46 -43.07
N ILE A 75 -30.93 -4.16 -42.83
CA ILE A 75 -30.09 -3.50 -41.84
C ILE A 75 -30.36 -4.06 -40.44
N ILE A 76 -31.61 -4.25 -40.05
CA ILE A 76 -31.97 -4.85 -38.76
C ILE A 76 -31.41 -6.26 -38.65
N LEU A 77 -31.52 -7.09 -39.69
CA LEU A 77 -30.94 -8.45 -39.69
C LEU A 77 -29.42 -8.43 -39.52
N ILE A 78 -28.71 -7.53 -40.20
CA ILE A 78 -27.28 -7.36 -40.08
C ILE A 78 -26.91 -6.94 -38.63
N LEU A 79 -27.64 -5.99 -38.05
CA LEU A 79 -27.42 -5.57 -36.68
C LEU A 79 -27.64 -6.70 -35.66
N VAL A 80 -28.68 -7.52 -35.85
CA VAL A 80 -28.96 -8.69 -35.03
C VAL A 80 -27.83 -9.71 -35.13
N ILE A 81 -27.31 -9.97 -36.32
CA ILE A 81 -26.18 -10.90 -36.53
C ILE A 81 -24.91 -10.35 -35.85
N ILE A 82 -24.60 -9.06 -36.01
CA ILE A 82 -23.45 -8.42 -35.36
C ILE A 82 -23.57 -8.48 -33.85
N PHE A 83 -24.75 -8.18 -33.31
CA PHE A 83 -25.01 -8.20 -31.88
C PHE A 83 -24.89 -9.63 -31.33
N SER A 84 -25.47 -10.62 -32.00
CA SER A 84 -25.39 -12.03 -31.62
C SER A 84 -23.94 -12.57 -31.66
N ALA A 85 -23.18 -12.18 -32.71
CA ALA A 85 -21.76 -12.56 -32.82
C ALA A 85 -20.92 -11.95 -31.70
N ARG A 86 -21.15 -10.65 -31.38
CA ARG A 86 -20.46 -10.00 -30.25
C ARG A 86 -20.81 -10.64 -28.91
N ALA A 87 -22.08 -10.95 -28.67
CA ALA A 87 -22.52 -11.65 -27.46
C ALA A 87 -21.87 -13.04 -27.34
N CYS A 88 -21.78 -13.78 -28.44
CA CYS A 88 -21.10 -15.08 -28.45
C CYS A 88 -19.60 -14.97 -28.18
N ILE A 89 -18.91 -13.96 -28.75
CA ILE A 89 -17.49 -13.73 -28.51
C ILE A 89 -17.24 -13.31 -27.06
N SER A 90 -18.09 -12.44 -26.50
CA SER A 90 -17.95 -12.01 -25.11
C SER A 90 -18.19 -13.15 -24.12
N SER A 91 -19.17 -14.02 -24.38
CA SER A 91 -19.44 -15.19 -23.52
C SER A 91 -18.30 -16.22 -23.58
N ARG A 92 -17.69 -16.43 -24.76
CA ARG A 92 -16.50 -17.29 -24.89
C ARG A 92 -15.30 -16.75 -24.13
N LYS A 93 -15.01 -15.45 -24.26
CA LYS A 93 -13.93 -14.81 -23.50
C LYS A 93 -14.15 -14.86 -21.99
N ALA A 94 -15.40 -14.67 -21.54
CA ALA A 94 -15.73 -14.81 -20.12
C ALA A 94 -15.57 -16.25 -19.63
N ALA A 95 -15.95 -17.24 -20.42
CA ALA A 95 -15.75 -18.66 -20.08
C ALA A 95 -14.27 -19.06 -20.05
N GLU A 96 -13.46 -18.57 -21.00
CA GLU A 96 -11.99 -18.77 -20.99
C GLU A 96 -11.34 -18.13 -19.78
N ALA A 97 -11.71 -16.89 -19.44
CA ALA A 97 -11.20 -16.19 -18.25
C ALA A 97 -11.57 -16.93 -16.96
N ALA A 98 -12.81 -17.41 -16.83
CA ALA A 98 -13.25 -18.19 -15.68
C ALA A 98 -12.53 -19.54 -15.58
N ALA A 99 -12.28 -20.21 -16.71
CA ALA A 99 -11.52 -21.45 -16.74
C ALA A 99 -10.05 -21.25 -16.32
N LEU A 100 -9.43 -20.16 -16.80
CA LEU A 100 -8.06 -19.81 -16.42
C LEU A 100 -7.96 -19.48 -14.92
N GLN A 101 -8.90 -18.70 -14.40
CA GLN A 101 -8.95 -18.37 -12.97
C GLN A 101 -9.10 -19.64 -12.12
N LYS A 102 -10.00 -20.54 -12.50
CA LYS A 102 -10.19 -21.81 -11.81
C LYS A 102 -8.93 -22.68 -11.83
N ALA A 103 -8.23 -22.75 -12.97
CA ALA A 103 -6.97 -23.48 -13.08
C ALA A 103 -5.89 -22.87 -12.17
N GLN A 104 -5.79 -21.54 -12.08
CA GLN A 104 -4.86 -20.86 -11.17
C GLN A 104 -5.20 -21.11 -9.70
N GLU A 105 -6.48 -21.12 -9.34
CA GLU A 105 -6.94 -21.44 -7.98
C GLU A 105 -6.64 -22.90 -7.60
N GLU A 106 -6.84 -23.84 -8.54
CA GLU A 106 -6.50 -25.26 -8.33
C GLU A 106 -4.99 -25.48 -8.18
N GLU A 107 -4.18 -24.79 -8.99
CA GLU A 107 -2.72 -24.85 -8.90
C GLU A 107 -2.22 -24.25 -7.58
N ALA A 108 -2.75 -23.08 -7.18
CA ALA A 108 -2.44 -22.47 -5.88
C ALA A 108 -2.84 -23.36 -4.70
N ALA A 109 -4.03 -23.99 -4.77
CA ALA A 109 -4.48 -24.92 -3.75
C ALA A 109 -3.63 -26.21 -3.69
N LYS A 110 -3.16 -26.70 -4.85
CA LYS A 110 -2.24 -27.84 -4.90
C LYS A 110 -0.89 -27.49 -4.30
N LYS A 111 -0.34 -26.33 -4.64
CA LYS A 111 0.93 -25.84 -4.08
C LYS A 111 0.83 -25.63 -2.57
N ALA A 112 -0.26 -25.05 -2.08
CA ALA A 112 -0.50 -24.87 -0.65
C ALA A 112 -0.62 -26.24 0.08
N LYS A 113 -1.23 -27.24 -0.55
CA LYS A 113 -1.29 -28.61 0.01
C LYS A 113 0.07 -29.29 0.02
N GLU A 114 0.88 -29.10 -1.02
CA GLU A 114 2.24 -29.66 -1.09
C GLU A 114 3.14 -29.00 -0.05
N GLU A 115 3.05 -27.66 0.13
CA GLU A 115 3.74 -26.93 1.19
C GLU A 115 3.31 -27.38 2.60
N ALA A 116 2.00 -27.55 2.82
CA ALA A 116 1.47 -28.07 4.10
C ALA A 116 1.87 -29.53 4.36
N ALA A 117 1.99 -30.35 3.31
CA ALA A 117 2.44 -31.75 3.42
C ALA A 117 3.96 -31.88 3.58
N ALA A 118 4.73 -30.83 3.24
CA ALA A 118 6.18 -30.80 3.42
C ALA A 118 6.60 -30.53 4.87
N VAL A 119 5.68 -30.14 5.75
CA VAL A 119 5.92 -30.05 7.21
C VAL A 119 6.03 -31.48 7.76
N LYS A 120 7.27 -32.00 7.74
CA LYS A 120 7.53 -33.42 8.06
C LYS A 120 7.41 -33.72 9.55
N ASP A 121 7.80 -32.82 10.41
CA ASP A 121 7.75 -32.96 11.86
C ASP A 121 7.45 -31.62 12.52
N PRO A 122 6.72 -31.57 13.65
CA PRO A 122 6.51 -30.34 14.37
C PRO A 122 7.84 -29.79 14.89
N VAL A 123 8.18 -28.56 14.49
CA VAL A 123 9.36 -27.85 15.01
C VAL A 123 8.96 -27.14 16.30
N SER A 124 9.66 -27.45 17.40
CA SER A 124 9.49 -26.78 18.67
C SER A 124 10.58 -25.73 18.87
N LEU A 125 10.18 -24.49 19.21
CA LEU A 125 11.06 -23.39 19.57
C LEU A 125 10.93 -23.09 21.06
N THR A 126 12.06 -22.89 21.73
CA THR A 126 12.13 -22.36 23.08
C THR A 126 12.61 -20.92 23.00
N LEU A 127 11.83 -19.99 23.50
CA LEU A 127 12.15 -18.57 23.51
C LEU A 127 12.26 -18.09 24.96
N SER A 128 13.34 -17.40 25.29
CA SER A 128 13.48 -16.64 26.54
C SER A 128 13.19 -15.17 26.25
N VAL A 129 12.23 -14.60 26.95
CA VAL A 129 11.92 -13.17 26.88
C VAL A 129 12.10 -12.59 28.26
N VAL A 130 13.04 -11.67 28.39
CA VAL A 130 13.38 -11.04 29.67
C VAL A 130 13.02 -9.56 29.66
N GLY A 131 12.95 -8.97 30.83
CA GLY A 131 12.61 -7.55 31.00
C GLY A 131 13.75 -6.61 30.69
N ASP A 132 13.78 -5.50 31.44
CA ASP A 132 14.70 -4.40 31.23
C ASP A 132 16.14 -4.79 31.51
N CYS A 133 16.97 -4.66 30.49
CA CYS A 133 18.41 -4.73 30.55
C CYS A 133 18.99 -3.32 30.52
N THR A 134 19.07 -2.67 31.68
CA THR A 134 19.64 -1.34 31.83
C THR A 134 21.13 -1.45 31.90
N LEU A 135 21.81 -1.49 30.74
CA LEU A 135 23.29 -1.66 30.65
C LEU A 135 24.00 -0.30 30.67
N GLY A 136 23.63 0.57 31.57
CA GLY A 136 24.22 1.89 31.74
C GLY A 136 24.03 2.42 33.13
N THR A 137 24.54 3.61 33.36
CA THR A 137 24.33 4.34 34.61
C THR A 137 24.01 5.79 34.33
N ASP A 138 23.29 6.45 35.25
CA ASP A 138 23.10 7.90 35.21
C ASP A 138 24.40 8.57 35.70
N GLU A 139 24.82 9.62 35.00
CA GLU A 139 26.05 10.36 35.35
C GLU A 139 26.01 11.03 36.73
N THR A 140 24.81 11.17 37.29
CA THR A 140 24.61 11.73 38.65
C THR A 140 24.78 10.71 39.75
N PHE A 141 24.90 9.42 39.43
CA PHE A 141 25.06 8.34 40.41
C PHE A 141 26.51 8.23 40.87
N ASP A 142 26.65 7.75 42.09
CA ASP A 142 27.98 7.44 42.63
C ASP A 142 28.63 6.30 41.81
N TYR A 143 29.80 6.60 41.25
CA TYR A 143 30.55 5.63 40.43
C TYR A 143 30.78 4.30 41.11
N ASP A 144 31.20 4.31 42.39
CA ASP A 144 31.59 3.09 43.13
C ASP A 144 30.43 2.08 43.27
N THR A 145 29.19 2.56 43.14
CA THR A 145 27.98 1.73 43.19
C THR A 145 27.32 1.55 41.84
N SER A 146 27.94 2.06 40.77
CA SER A 146 27.38 2.05 39.42
C SER A 146 27.60 0.73 38.70
N LEU A 147 26.83 0.51 37.63
CA LEU A 147 27.05 -0.59 36.70
C LEU A 147 28.40 -0.49 36.03
N ASN A 148 28.89 0.73 35.75
CA ASN A 148 30.20 0.97 35.14
C ASN A 148 31.31 0.49 36.03
N ALA A 149 31.30 0.81 37.33
CA ALA A 149 32.27 0.27 38.28
C ALA A 149 32.21 -1.26 38.40
N CYS A 150 30.99 -1.82 38.31
CA CYS A 150 30.81 -3.27 38.29
C CYS A 150 31.46 -3.90 37.06
N TYR A 151 31.28 -3.28 35.87
CA TYR A 151 31.91 -3.73 34.63
C TYR A 151 33.45 -3.65 34.70
N ASP A 152 34.00 -2.54 35.16
CA ASP A 152 35.43 -2.31 35.25
C ASP A 152 36.10 -3.33 36.19
N ASN A 153 35.40 -3.73 37.25
CA ASN A 153 35.91 -4.68 38.21
C ASN A 153 35.77 -6.16 37.83
N ASN A 154 34.73 -6.49 37.01
CA ASN A 154 34.36 -7.89 36.79
C ASN A 154 34.32 -8.27 35.30
N GLY A 155 34.29 -7.30 34.38
CA GLY A 155 34.15 -7.53 32.93
C GLY A 155 32.77 -7.95 32.50
N LYS A 156 32.61 -8.08 31.17
CA LYS A 156 31.34 -8.36 30.50
C LYS A 156 30.66 -9.66 30.90
N ASP A 157 31.43 -10.69 31.25
CA ASP A 157 30.89 -12.04 31.50
C ASP A 157 30.22 -12.15 32.90
N TYR A 158 30.33 -11.11 33.71
CA TYR A 158 29.78 -11.11 35.06
C TYR A 158 28.24 -11.02 35.09
N PHE A 159 27.64 -10.22 34.20
CA PHE A 159 26.26 -9.77 34.33
C PHE A 159 25.24 -10.90 34.13
N PHE A 160 25.43 -11.74 33.13
CA PHE A 160 24.55 -12.87 32.84
C PHE A 160 25.03 -14.21 33.37
N LYS A 161 26.14 -14.29 34.11
CA LYS A 161 26.78 -15.53 34.54
C LYS A 161 25.84 -16.53 35.22
N ASN A 162 24.81 -16.06 35.90
CA ASN A 162 23.87 -16.91 36.64
C ASN A 162 22.71 -17.43 35.79
N VAL A 163 22.47 -16.83 34.64
CA VAL A 163 21.33 -17.15 33.71
C VAL A 163 21.81 -17.60 32.35
N LYS A 164 23.09 -17.39 32.03
CA LYS A 164 23.68 -17.70 30.74
C LYS A 164 23.37 -19.12 30.27
N SER A 165 23.46 -20.11 31.16
CA SER A 165 23.17 -21.50 30.80
C SER A 165 21.71 -21.76 30.41
N ILE A 166 20.80 -20.90 30.83
CA ILE A 166 19.37 -20.95 30.43
C ILE A 166 19.24 -20.41 29.00
N PHE A 167 19.87 -19.27 28.72
CA PHE A 167 19.84 -18.61 27.42
C PHE A 167 20.60 -19.40 26.34
N GLU A 168 21.71 -20.03 26.68
CA GLU A 168 22.42 -20.94 25.77
C GLU A 168 21.66 -22.23 25.46
N ALA A 169 20.65 -22.59 26.26
CA ALA A 169 19.83 -23.79 26.05
C ALA A 169 18.55 -23.53 25.29
N ASP A 170 18.16 -22.29 25.09
CA ASP A 170 17.01 -21.90 24.30
C ASP A 170 17.38 -21.71 22.80
N ASP A 171 16.42 -21.27 22.00
CA ASP A 171 16.62 -21.05 20.57
C ASP A 171 16.70 -19.55 20.22
N LEU A 172 16.26 -18.68 21.13
CA LEU A 172 16.30 -17.24 20.98
C LEU A 172 16.02 -16.56 22.32
N THR A 173 16.93 -15.75 22.80
CA THR A 173 16.75 -14.86 23.94
C THR A 173 16.53 -13.43 23.49
N ILE A 174 15.44 -12.82 23.98
CA ILE A 174 15.02 -11.44 23.68
C ILE A 174 15.00 -10.64 24.97
N ALA A 175 15.60 -9.45 24.97
CA ALA A 175 15.58 -8.51 26.10
C ALA A 175 15.02 -7.15 25.71
N ASN A 176 14.54 -6.36 26.68
CA ASN A 176 14.32 -4.94 26.49
C ASN A 176 15.65 -4.21 26.81
N PHE A 177 16.29 -3.62 25.79
CA PHE A 177 17.50 -2.82 26.00
C PHE A 177 17.11 -1.43 26.46
N GLU A 178 17.32 -1.15 27.74
CA GLU A 178 16.92 0.11 28.38
C GLU A 178 18.16 0.97 28.67
N GLY A 179 18.21 2.16 28.03
CA GLY A 179 19.36 3.05 28.11
C GLY A 179 20.02 3.27 26.75
N THR A 180 21.18 3.90 26.75
CA THR A 180 21.94 4.26 25.56
C THR A 180 23.40 3.82 25.60
N LEU A 181 23.93 3.42 24.45
CA LEU A 181 25.35 3.12 24.24
C LEU A 181 25.97 4.24 23.43
N THR A 182 26.50 5.26 24.09
CA THR A 182 26.95 6.50 23.43
C THR A 182 28.01 7.22 24.23
N ASP A 183 28.81 8.00 23.53
CA ASP A 183 29.73 8.97 24.14
C ASP A 183 29.11 10.39 24.20
N SER A 184 27.85 10.56 23.78
CA SER A 184 27.13 11.85 23.80
C SER A 184 26.98 12.36 25.22
N ASP A 185 27.16 13.68 25.40
CA ASP A 185 26.92 14.39 26.67
C ASP A 185 25.58 15.18 26.63
N ALA A 186 24.76 14.96 25.61
CA ALA A 186 23.48 15.65 25.42
C ALA A 186 22.37 15.02 26.28
N ARG A 187 22.59 14.96 27.60
CA ARG A 187 21.66 14.37 28.56
C ARG A 187 20.31 15.09 28.51
N GLU A 188 19.23 14.30 28.37
CA GLU A 188 17.85 14.80 28.42
C GLU A 188 17.48 15.28 29.85
N ASP A 189 16.61 16.28 29.94
CA ASP A 189 16.10 16.81 31.22
C ASP A 189 15.03 15.89 31.81
N LYS A 190 15.49 14.79 32.39
CA LYS A 190 14.66 13.77 33.04
C LYS A 190 15.32 13.25 34.32
N THR A 191 14.54 12.63 35.18
CA THR A 191 15.00 12.15 36.49
C THR A 191 16.17 11.16 36.36
N PHE A 192 16.05 10.22 35.44
CA PHE A 192 17.08 9.23 35.18
C PHE A 192 17.40 9.17 33.69
N ALA A 193 18.68 9.19 33.35
CA ALA A 193 19.17 9.04 32.00
C ALA A 193 20.37 8.12 31.99
N PHE A 194 20.30 7.01 31.30
CA PHE A 194 21.30 5.95 31.34
C PHE A 194 22.18 5.93 30.11
N LYS A 195 23.49 5.96 30.29
CA LYS A 195 24.46 5.72 29.22
C LYS A 195 25.59 4.80 29.62
N ALA A 196 26.16 4.17 28.63
CA ALA A 196 27.40 3.38 28.75
C ALA A 196 28.22 3.45 27.46
N PRO A 197 29.50 3.11 27.47
CA PRO A 197 30.30 2.94 26.27
C PRO A 197 29.72 1.87 25.32
N ALA A 198 29.95 2.04 24.02
CA ALA A 198 29.47 1.12 22.95
C ALA A 198 29.89 -0.35 23.21
N GLU A 199 31.02 -0.59 23.81
CA GLU A 199 31.55 -1.92 24.15
C GLU A 199 30.63 -2.72 25.08
N TYR A 200 29.72 -2.07 25.83
CA TYR A 200 28.79 -2.77 26.72
C TYR A 200 27.76 -3.61 25.98
N ALA A 201 27.56 -3.41 24.67
CA ALA A 201 26.81 -4.33 23.82
C ALA A 201 27.37 -5.78 23.92
N GLN A 202 28.65 -5.93 24.23
CA GLN A 202 29.28 -7.26 24.43
C GLN A 202 28.78 -7.99 25.69
N ILE A 203 28.15 -7.30 26.63
CA ILE A 203 27.48 -7.93 27.77
C ILE A 203 26.36 -8.84 27.27
N LEU A 204 25.56 -8.37 26.30
CA LEU A 204 24.49 -9.13 25.71
C LEU A 204 25.00 -10.40 25.00
N THR A 205 25.98 -10.26 24.11
CA THR A 205 26.58 -11.41 23.40
C THR A 205 27.21 -12.40 24.34
N SER A 206 27.89 -11.93 25.41
CA SER A 206 28.47 -12.79 26.40
C SER A 206 27.41 -13.55 27.22
N GLY A 207 26.23 -13.00 27.31
CA GLY A 207 25.05 -13.59 27.97
C GLY A 207 24.18 -14.51 27.12
N SER A 208 24.49 -14.68 25.82
CA SER A 208 23.63 -15.36 24.84
C SER A 208 22.27 -14.68 24.68
N VAL A 209 22.29 -13.35 24.48
CA VAL A 209 21.12 -12.57 24.08
C VAL A 209 21.28 -12.24 22.61
N GLU A 210 20.34 -12.65 21.77
CA GLU A 210 20.43 -12.52 20.32
C GLU A 210 19.66 -11.32 19.79
N ALA A 211 18.59 -10.90 20.49
CA ALA A 211 17.76 -9.81 20.03
C ALA A 211 17.31 -8.88 21.16
N VAL A 212 17.15 -7.59 20.85
CA VAL A 212 16.70 -6.61 21.82
C VAL A 212 15.63 -5.69 21.25
N ASN A 213 14.61 -5.40 22.07
CA ASN A 213 13.71 -4.28 21.84
C ASN A 213 14.40 -2.97 22.24
N THR A 214 14.34 -1.96 21.38
CA THR A 214 14.87 -0.62 21.63
C THR A 214 13.77 0.45 21.81
N ALA A 215 12.49 0.06 21.69
CA ALA A 215 11.38 0.98 21.87
C ALA A 215 10.96 1.06 23.36
N ASN A 216 11.54 2.02 24.09
CA ASN A 216 11.25 2.28 25.49
C ASN A 216 11.55 3.74 25.87
N ASN A 217 11.26 4.11 27.13
CA ASN A 217 11.43 5.49 27.62
C ASN A 217 12.90 5.92 27.83
N HIS A 218 13.85 5.04 27.73
CA HIS A 218 15.28 5.31 27.91
C HIS A 218 16.09 5.23 26.62
N SER A 219 15.45 5.03 25.48
CA SER A 219 16.13 4.88 24.18
C SER A 219 16.84 6.15 23.70
N HIS A 220 16.39 7.33 24.15
CA HIS A 220 16.91 8.63 23.73
C HIS A 220 17.43 9.46 24.91
N ASP A 221 17.92 8.84 25.95
CA ASP A 221 18.34 9.52 27.19
C ASP A 221 19.42 10.59 26.98
N TYR A 222 20.17 10.48 25.88
CA TYR A 222 21.17 11.47 25.45
C TYR A 222 20.91 11.98 24.03
N GLY A 223 19.63 12.13 23.68
CA GLY A 223 19.15 12.67 22.42
C GLY A 223 19.17 11.66 21.26
N GLU A 224 18.77 12.12 20.07
CA GLU A 224 18.66 11.30 18.86
C GLU A 224 19.99 10.61 18.46
N GLN A 225 21.11 11.30 18.67
CA GLN A 225 22.42 10.75 18.37
C GLN A 225 22.72 9.51 19.24
N SER A 226 22.30 9.53 20.50
CA SER A 226 22.54 8.39 21.40
C SER A 226 21.75 7.14 20.99
N TYR A 227 20.55 7.31 20.43
CA TYR A 227 19.80 6.21 19.84
C TYR A 227 20.53 5.62 18.63
N THR A 228 20.98 6.46 17.70
CA THR A 228 21.75 6.04 16.52
C THR A 228 23.06 5.32 16.91
N ASP A 229 23.77 5.83 17.90
CA ASP A 229 24.99 5.22 18.43
C ASP A 229 24.70 3.84 19.03
N THR A 230 23.59 3.73 19.77
CA THR A 230 23.14 2.47 20.38
C THR A 230 22.85 1.41 19.31
N LEU A 231 22.09 1.75 18.26
CA LEU A 231 21.83 0.82 17.15
C LEU A 231 23.12 0.37 16.47
N THR A 232 24.05 1.31 16.25
CA THR A 232 25.38 1.00 15.69
C THR A 232 26.19 0.07 16.59
N ALA A 233 26.15 0.26 17.90
CA ALA A 233 26.85 -0.59 18.86
C ALA A 233 26.25 -2.02 18.88
N LEU A 234 24.93 -2.14 18.83
CA LEU A 234 24.24 -3.42 18.75
C LEU A 234 24.58 -4.16 17.45
N ASP A 235 24.55 -3.46 16.31
CA ASP A 235 24.95 -4.02 15.01
C ASP A 235 26.37 -4.54 15.02
N ASN A 236 27.31 -3.76 15.56
CA ASN A 236 28.71 -4.15 15.67
C ASN A 236 28.94 -5.37 16.60
N ALA A 237 28.05 -5.55 17.57
CA ALA A 237 28.05 -6.71 18.46
C ALA A 237 27.30 -7.92 17.86
N GLY A 238 26.64 -7.77 16.72
CA GLY A 238 25.84 -8.83 16.09
C GLY A 238 24.50 -9.11 16.78
N ILE A 239 23.99 -8.15 17.55
CA ILE A 239 22.69 -8.22 18.22
C ILE A 239 21.60 -7.69 17.27
N THR A 240 20.58 -8.48 17.05
CA THR A 240 19.41 -8.03 16.31
C THR A 240 18.61 -7.03 17.15
N HIS A 241 18.30 -5.86 16.62
CA HIS A 241 17.46 -4.88 17.30
C HIS A 241 16.15 -4.65 16.56
N PHE A 242 15.13 -4.25 17.29
CA PHE A 242 13.81 -3.91 16.77
C PHE A 242 13.10 -2.94 17.74
N GLY A 243 12.16 -2.17 17.21
CA GLY A 243 11.41 -1.20 17.99
C GLY A 243 11.12 0.07 17.19
N TYR A 244 10.11 0.83 17.57
CA TYR A 244 9.57 1.97 16.82
C TYR A 244 9.21 1.55 15.38
N ASP A 245 9.84 2.14 14.37
CA ASP A 245 9.60 1.83 12.96
C ASP A 245 10.38 0.60 12.46
N ASP A 246 11.33 0.10 13.25
CA ASP A 246 12.16 -1.05 12.90
C ASP A 246 11.52 -2.36 13.34
N THR A 247 11.46 -3.30 12.42
CA THR A 247 11.05 -4.68 12.68
C THR A 247 12.14 -5.65 12.25
N ALA A 248 12.23 -6.79 12.93
CA ALA A 248 13.19 -7.82 12.55
C ALA A 248 12.50 -9.16 12.24
N VAL A 249 13.11 -9.96 11.38
CA VAL A 249 12.69 -11.34 11.12
C VAL A 249 13.91 -12.26 11.26
N MET A 250 13.87 -13.16 12.21
CA MET A 250 14.94 -14.15 12.46
C MET A 250 14.51 -15.52 11.97
N ASP A 251 15.46 -16.28 11.41
CA ASP A 251 15.24 -17.68 11.03
C ASP A 251 15.73 -18.59 12.14
N ILE A 252 14.81 -19.18 12.87
CA ILE A 252 15.10 -20.06 13.99
C ILE A 252 14.65 -21.48 13.64
N LYS A 253 15.56 -22.37 13.40
CA LYS A 253 15.29 -23.78 12.99
C LYS A 253 14.39 -23.87 11.75
N GLY A 254 14.50 -22.92 10.81
CA GLY A 254 13.66 -22.83 9.61
C GLY A 254 12.28 -22.19 9.82
N ILE A 255 11.99 -21.70 11.03
CA ILE A 255 10.80 -20.91 11.35
C ILE A 255 11.16 -19.42 11.32
N LYS A 256 10.36 -18.62 10.59
CA LYS A 256 10.50 -17.16 10.58
C LYS A 256 9.82 -16.56 11.80
N VAL A 257 10.62 -16.02 12.72
CA VAL A 257 10.15 -15.32 13.92
C VAL A 257 10.18 -13.83 13.65
N GLY A 258 9.02 -13.18 13.64
CA GLY A 258 8.89 -11.73 13.48
C GLY A 258 8.95 -11.03 14.84
N LEU A 259 9.75 -9.97 14.96
CA LEU A 259 9.94 -9.17 16.17
C LEU A 259 9.46 -7.75 15.93
N VAL A 260 8.59 -7.25 16.80
CA VAL A 260 8.02 -5.90 16.76
C VAL A 260 8.06 -5.31 18.16
N GLY A 261 8.56 -4.09 18.29
CA GLY A 261 8.59 -3.32 19.54
C GLY A 261 7.66 -2.12 19.46
N ILE A 262 6.85 -1.91 20.48
CA ILE A 262 5.91 -0.80 20.58
C ILE A 262 6.13 -0.05 21.88
N TYR A 263 6.12 1.28 21.80
CA TYR A 263 6.22 2.17 22.95
C TYR A 263 5.08 3.20 22.89
N GLU A 264 4.28 3.31 23.95
CA GLU A 264 3.06 4.15 23.96
C GLU A 264 3.12 5.36 24.89
N LEU A 265 4.17 5.55 25.67
CA LEU A 265 4.26 6.70 26.58
C LEU A 265 4.54 7.99 25.81
N LYS A 266 3.74 9.03 26.07
CA LYS A 266 3.67 10.27 25.29
C LYS A 266 4.90 11.20 25.37
N ASP A 267 5.83 10.92 26.26
CA ASP A 267 6.89 11.89 26.59
C ASP A 267 8.08 11.87 25.63
N HIS A 268 8.00 11.06 24.56
CA HIS A 268 9.07 10.87 23.57
C HIS A 268 8.56 10.71 22.14
N LEU A 269 7.41 11.33 21.80
CA LEU A 269 6.89 11.40 20.42
C LEU A 269 7.15 12.79 19.83
#